data_48a5f53edb8f9d58657edbc6f3fbd8e2
#
_entry.id   48a5f53edb8f9d58657edbc6f3fbd8e2
#
_cell.length_a   1.000
_cell.length_b   1.000
_cell.length_c   1.000
_cell.angle_alpha   90.00
_cell.angle_beta   90.00
_cell.angle_gamma   90.00
#
_symmetry.space_group_name_H-M   'P 1'
#
loop_
_entity.id
_entity.type
_entity.pdbx_description
1 polymer ?
#
loop_
_entity_poly.entity_id
_entity_poly.type
_entity_poly.pdbx_seq_one_letter_code
_entity_poly.pdbx_strand_id
1 'polypeptide(L)'
;MKRRALLGAGLGVAAVAATAVRAQGSLSLSLISDRADAANALAGRIAAMSGGRITLEVQLGEAQAAPQFLDSVSGGGVDMYLTSQDAFVARNPAFGLFAAMPGGMSASELESWIIVADGRMMWDSLGEAFGIKGFMAGDDGAMPMWSRAPLGNLDDLVSGPAGSTGLGLQLLREMGVQDGVDVRSLADFSGLNAFEGLSVSQMAASGLLSEFPHMTTPNGGRPSASLSVGVNLSRWSGLSATDQIILERSIMAEHGTRRALAMHNNVQALAAAAGTITAQVMPQDIWDAQIAGSNRVLAAMFDAGDLAVDAADAYLYFIRDVAGWSEIGETAYFLGRKEALSQ
;
A
#
# COMPACT_ATOMS: atom_id res chain seq x y z
N MET A 1 33.41 -11.21 -80.77
CA MET A 1 32.11 -11.32 -81.47
C MET A 1 31.06 -11.86 -80.49
N LYS A 2 30.01 -11.01 -80.21
CA LYS A 2 28.59 -11.38 -79.98
C LYS A 2 28.33 -12.51 -78.99
N ARG A 3 27.39 -12.42 -78.02
CA ARG A 3 26.18 -11.61 -77.76
C ARG A 3 25.64 -12.01 -76.35
N ARG A 4 25.21 -11.08 -75.60
CA ARG A 4 24.04 -11.00 -74.76
C ARG A 4 23.16 -12.25 -74.58
N ALA A 5 22.90 -12.65 -73.33
CA ALA A 5 21.68 -13.29 -72.92
C ALA A 5 21.22 -12.72 -71.59
N LEU A 6 19.96 -12.38 -71.51
CA LEU A 6 19.25 -11.59 -70.52
C LEU A 6 19.05 -12.32 -69.21
N LEU A 7 19.13 -11.50 -68.18
CA LEU A 7 18.59 -11.71 -66.81
C LEU A 7 17.07 -11.77 -66.87
N GLY A 8 16.52 -12.85 -66.33
CA GLY A 8 15.14 -12.96 -65.90
C GLY A 8 15.09 -12.71 -64.36
N ALA A 9 14.70 -11.49 -63.97
CA ALA A 9 14.46 -11.21 -62.57
C ALA A 9 13.08 -11.71 -62.17
N GLY A 10 13.05 -12.81 -61.41
CA GLY A 10 11.85 -13.25 -60.71
C GLY A 10 11.65 -12.42 -59.46
N LEU A 11 10.69 -11.49 -59.49
CA LEU A 11 10.17 -10.81 -58.31
C LEU A 11 9.33 -11.80 -57.50
N GLY A 12 9.95 -12.40 -56.50
CA GLY A 12 9.24 -13.12 -55.44
C GLY A 12 8.52 -12.13 -54.56
N VAL A 13 7.21 -11.97 -54.76
CA VAL A 13 6.35 -11.28 -53.83
C VAL A 13 6.27 -12.12 -52.53
N ALA A 14 7.02 -11.75 -51.52
CA ALA A 14 6.83 -12.27 -50.18
C ALA A 14 5.46 -11.81 -49.69
N ALA A 15 4.48 -12.68 -49.75
CA ALA A 15 3.20 -12.49 -49.08
C ALA A 15 3.46 -12.45 -47.57
N VAL A 16 3.55 -11.25 -47.00
CA VAL A 16 3.47 -11.07 -45.55
C VAL A 16 2.06 -11.51 -45.15
N ALA A 17 1.96 -12.73 -44.61
CA ALA A 17 0.75 -13.16 -43.94
C ALA A 17 0.51 -12.21 -42.76
N ALA A 18 -0.34 -11.20 -42.95
CA ALA A 18 -0.92 -10.45 -41.88
C ALA A 18 -1.72 -11.45 -41.04
N THR A 19 -1.13 -11.96 -39.99
CA THR A 19 -1.88 -12.64 -38.93
C THR A 19 -2.94 -11.67 -38.49
N ALA A 20 -4.20 -11.95 -38.83
CA ALA A 20 -5.34 -11.20 -38.33
C ALA A 20 -5.27 -11.28 -36.80
N VAL A 21 -4.86 -10.19 -36.18
CA VAL A 21 -5.04 -9.98 -34.72
C VAL A 21 -6.55 -10.07 -34.54
N ARG A 22 -7.01 -11.19 -34.03
CA ARG A 22 -8.41 -11.33 -33.62
C ARG A 22 -8.64 -10.18 -32.65
N ALA A 23 -9.52 -9.26 -33.00
CA ALA A 23 -9.95 -8.22 -32.09
C ALA A 23 -10.45 -8.91 -30.82
N GLN A 24 -9.70 -8.81 -29.72
CA GLN A 24 -10.16 -9.28 -28.43
C GLN A 24 -11.43 -8.48 -28.12
N GLY A 25 -12.51 -9.16 -27.69
CA GLY A 25 -13.76 -8.51 -27.30
C GLY A 25 -13.53 -7.51 -26.16
N SER A 26 -14.46 -6.58 -26.00
CA SER A 26 -14.49 -5.67 -24.83
C SER A 26 -14.58 -6.49 -23.53
N LEU A 27 -13.90 -6.05 -22.51
CA LEU A 27 -13.89 -6.63 -21.16
C LEU A 27 -14.32 -5.55 -20.16
N SER A 28 -15.44 -5.76 -19.46
CA SER A 28 -15.81 -4.95 -18.30
C SER A 28 -15.52 -5.72 -17.02
N LEU A 29 -14.92 -5.04 -16.04
CA LEU A 29 -14.65 -5.54 -14.71
C LEU A 29 -15.24 -4.55 -13.69
N SER A 30 -15.79 -5.07 -12.60
CA SER A 30 -16.28 -4.26 -11.48
C SER A 30 -15.17 -4.08 -10.44
N LEU A 31 -15.04 -2.87 -9.89
CA LEU A 31 -14.07 -2.51 -8.85
C LEU A 31 -14.77 -1.83 -7.69
N ILE A 32 -14.69 -2.38 -6.48
CA ILE A 32 -15.11 -1.71 -5.25
C ILE A 32 -13.93 -1.06 -4.54
N SER A 33 -14.11 0.17 -4.04
CA SER A 33 -13.03 0.89 -3.34
C SER A 33 -13.58 1.90 -2.34
N ASP A 34 -12.85 2.10 -1.24
CA ASP A 34 -13.00 3.21 -0.30
C ASP A 34 -12.13 4.44 -0.69
N ARG A 35 -11.43 4.38 -1.84
CA ARG A 35 -10.49 5.38 -2.35
C ARG A 35 -10.90 5.86 -3.75
N ALA A 36 -11.81 6.82 -3.81
CA ALA A 36 -12.41 7.30 -5.06
C ALA A 36 -11.39 7.77 -6.10
N ASP A 37 -10.42 8.58 -5.68
CA ASP A 37 -9.38 9.14 -6.55
C ASP A 37 -8.45 8.05 -7.10
N ALA A 38 -8.06 7.09 -6.26
CA ALA A 38 -7.23 5.95 -6.67
C ALA A 38 -7.94 5.02 -7.64
N ALA A 39 -9.20 4.70 -7.35
CA ALA A 39 -10.01 3.82 -8.18
C ALA A 39 -10.27 4.43 -9.57
N ASN A 40 -10.62 5.72 -9.63
CA ASN A 40 -10.86 6.42 -10.89
C ASN A 40 -9.58 6.59 -11.72
N ALA A 41 -8.43 6.88 -11.08
CA ALA A 41 -7.15 6.99 -11.76
C ALA A 41 -6.74 5.63 -12.36
N LEU A 42 -6.87 4.55 -11.60
CA LEU A 42 -6.61 3.18 -12.08
C LEU A 42 -7.52 2.82 -13.26
N ALA A 43 -8.83 3.11 -13.16
CA ALA A 43 -9.79 2.85 -14.23
C ALA A 43 -9.41 3.59 -15.52
N GLY A 44 -9.07 4.87 -15.43
CA GLY A 44 -8.60 5.67 -16.56
C GLY A 44 -7.32 5.11 -17.18
N ARG A 45 -6.37 4.67 -16.36
CA ARG A 45 -5.10 4.08 -16.81
C ARG A 45 -5.32 2.75 -17.54
N ILE A 46 -6.13 1.85 -16.99
CA ILE A 46 -6.47 0.57 -17.62
C ILE A 46 -7.16 0.80 -18.97
N ALA A 47 -8.13 1.71 -19.01
CA ALA A 47 -8.80 2.07 -20.27
C ALA A 47 -7.79 2.60 -21.31
N ALA A 48 -6.91 3.52 -20.91
CA ALA A 48 -5.88 4.08 -21.80
C ALA A 48 -4.91 3.01 -22.31
N MET A 49 -4.38 2.15 -21.44
CA MET A 49 -3.41 1.11 -21.80
C MET A 49 -4.02 -0.02 -22.65
N SER A 50 -5.33 -0.24 -22.54
CA SER A 50 -6.05 -1.23 -23.34
C SER A 50 -6.67 -0.66 -24.62
N GLY A 51 -6.50 0.63 -24.91
CA GLY A 51 -7.18 1.31 -26.01
C GLY A 51 -8.71 1.37 -25.86
N GLY A 52 -9.20 1.42 -24.62
CA GLY A 52 -10.62 1.43 -24.28
C GLY A 52 -11.27 0.03 -24.26
N ARG A 53 -10.51 -1.03 -24.50
CA ARG A 53 -11.02 -2.39 -24.56
C ARG A 53 -11.35 -2.98 -23.18
N ILE A 54 -10.56 -2.64 -22.16
CA ILE A 54 -10.82 -3.02 -20.78
C ILE A 54 -11.32 -1.77 -20.04
N THR A 55 -12.47 -1.91 -19.39
CA THR A 55 -13.07 -0.84 -18.58
C THR A 55 -13.33 -1.33 -17.16
N LEU A 56 -13.17 -0.44 -16.17
CA LEU A 56 -13.56 -0.70 -14.79
C LEU A 56 -14.82 0.08 -14.45
N GLU A 57 -15.82 -0.62 -13.92
CA GLU A 57 -17.00 -0.04 -13.31
C GLU A 57 -16.72 0.20 -11.82
N VAL A 58 -16.39 1.45 -11.48
CA VAL A 58 -16.01 1.81 -10.11
C VAL A 58 -17.24 1.96 -9.22
N GLN A 59 -17.26 1.22 -8.13
CA GLN A 59 -18.23 1.29 -7.05
C GLN A 59 -17.53 1.84 -5.81
N LEU A 60 -18.06 2.91 -5.21
CA LEU A 60 -17.51 3.45 -3.98
C LEU A 60 -18.23 2.84 -2.78
N GLY A 61 -17.45 2.29 -1.87
CA GLY A 61 -17.91 1.80 -0.57
C GLY A 61 -17.41 2.71 0.55
N GLU A 62 -18.11 2.68 1.67
CA GLU A 62 -17.66 3.35 2.89
C GLU A 62 -16.41 2.66 3.44
N ALA A 63 -15.49 3.42 4.04
CA ALA A 63 -14.25 2.90 4.59
C ALA A 63 -14.48 1.85 5.70
N GLN A 64 -15.54 2.01 6.50
CA GLN A 64 -15.96 1.01 7.50
C GLN A 64 -16.39 -0.33 6.88
N ALA A 65 -16.82 -0.32 5.62
CA ALA A 65 -17.19 -1.53 4.88
C ALA A 65 -15.99 -2.22 4.20
N ALA A 66 -14.79 -1.62 4.21
CA ALA A 66 -13.61 -2.19 3.59
C ALA A 66 -13.29 -3.64 4.02
N PRO A 67 -13.50 -4.07 5.28
CA PRO A 67 -13.34 -5.47 5.66
C PRO A 67 -14.20 -6.48 4.88
N GLN A 68 -15.36 -6.06 4.36
CA GLN A 68 -16.25 -6.89 3.55
C GLN A 68 -15.85 -6.96 2.06
N PHE A 69 -14.94 -6.10 1.59
CA PHE A 69 -14.51 -6.11 0.19
C PHE A 69 -13.82 -7.42 -0.19
N LEU A 70 -13.07 -8.02 0.74
CA LEU A 70 -12.46 -9.33 0.54
C LEU A 70 -13.52 -10.39 0.22
N ASP A 71 -14.56 -10.48 1.04
CA ASP A 71 -15.64 -11.46 0.84
C ASP A 71 -16.42 -11.19 -0.45
N SER A 72 -16.67 -9.94 -0.78
CA SER A 72 -17.36 -9.53 -2.01
C SER A 72 -16.60 -9.95 -3.26
N VAL A 73 -15.26 -9.82 -3.23
CA VAL A 73 -14.39 -10.20 -4.36
C VAL A 73 -14.19 -11.72 -4.38
N SER A 74 -13.84 -12.35 -3.26
CA SER A 74 -13.64 -13.80 -3.22
C SER A 74 -14.89 -14.59 -3.59
N GLY A 75 -16.06 -14.09 -3.21
CA GLY A 75 -17.36 -14.67 -3.55
C GLY A 75 -17.83 -14.38 -4.99
N GLY A 76 -17.10 -13.56 -5.75
CA GLY A 76 -17.41 -13.23 -7.15
C GLY A 76 -18.55 -12.23 -7.32
N GLY A 77 -18.97 -11.53 -6.27
CA GLY A 77 -19.96 -10.45 -6.34
C GLY A 77 -19.40 -9.20 -7.00
N VAL A 78 -18.09 -8.97 -6.89
CA VAL A 78 -17.32 -7.91 -7.53
C VAL A 78 -16.03 -8.52 -8.05
N ASP A 79 -15.50 -8.05 -9.19
CA ASP A 79 -14.30 -8.62 -9.78
C ASP A 79 -13.00 -8.21 -9.05
N MET A 80 -12.97 -6.99 -8.51
CA MET A 80 -11.77 -6.39 -7.91
C MET A 80 -12.11 -5.53 -6.70
N TYR A 81 -11.17 -5.42 -5.75
CA TYR A 81 -11.16 -4.33 -4.77
C TYR A 81 -9.91 -3.46 -4.91
N LEU A 82 -9.96 -2.21 -4.44
CA LEU A 82 -8.83 -1.34 -4.17
C LEU A 82 -8.99 -0.75 -2.77
N THR A 83 -8.13 -1.16 -1.84
CA THR A 83 -8.11 -0.69 -0.44
C THR A 83 -6.76 -1.05 0.22
N SER A 84 -6.56 -0.68 1.50
CA SER A 84 -5.43 -1.19 2.29
C SER A 84 -5.68 -2.61 2.78
N GLN A 85 -4.63 -3.45 2.80
CA GLN A 85 -4.67 -4.81 3.37
C GLN A 85 -4.93 -4.82 4.88
N ASP A 86 -4.73 -3.71 5.58
CA ASP A 86 -5.12 -3.53 6.98
C ASP A 86 -6.59 -3.88 7.25
N ALA A 87 -7.45 -3.69 6.24
CA ALA A 87 -8.86 -4.04 6.34
C ALA A 87 -9.10 -5.54 6.61
N PHE A 88 -8.15 -6.39 6.27
CA PHE A 88 -8.32 -7.84 6.29
C PHE A 88 -7.56 -8.55 7.40
N VAL A 89 -6.90 -7.80 8.29
CA VAL A 89 -6.11 -8.33 9.42
C VAL A 89 -6.94 -9.23 10.34
N ALA A 90 -8.24 -8.94 10.50
CA ALA A 90 -9.15 -9.79 11.26
C ALA A 90 -9.44 -11.15 10.60
N ARG A 91 -9.19 -11.30 9.29
CA ARG A 91 -9.32 -12.58 8.56
C ARG A 91 -8.07 -13.42 8.67
N ASN A 92 -6.92 -12.78 8.49
CA ASN A 92 -5.61 -13.36 8.74
C ASN A 92 -4.62 -12.20 9.00
N PRO A 93 -3.85 -12.23 10.10
CA PRO A 93 -2.93 -11.14 10.44
C PRO A 93 -1.83 -10.92 9.40
N ALA A 94 -1.49 -11.92 8.59
CA ALA A 94 -0.51 -11.79 7.51
C ALA A 94 -0.88 -10.69 6.49
N PHE A 95 -2.16 -10.38 6.29
CA PHE A 95 -2.55 -9.27 5.41
C PHE A 95 -1.92 -7.94 5.82
N GLY A 96 -1.75 -7.71 7.12
CA GLY A 96 -1.14 -6.48 7.63
C GLY A 96 0.34 -6.31 7.28
N LEU A 97 1.06 -7.40 6.99
CA LEU A 97 2.46 -7.32 6.53
C LEU A 97 2.59 -6.68 5.14
N PHE A 98 1.54 -6.77 4.32
CA PHE A 98 1.48 -6.16 2.97
C PHE A 98 0.90 -4.74 2.99
N ALA A 99 0.49 -4.24 4.15
CA ALA A 99 -0.05 -2.88 4.33
C ALA A 99 0.94 -1.88 4.92
N ALA A 100 2.10 -2.31 5.33
CA ALA A 100 3.08 -1.63 6.16
C ALA A 100 2.73 -1.62 7.66
N MET A 101 3.63 -2.18 8.43
CA MET A 101 3.52 -2.32 9.88
C MET A 101 4.26 -1.17 10.58
N PRO A 102 3.74 -0.62 11.69
CA PRO A 102 4.51 0.30 12.52
C PRO A 102 5.83 -0.33 13.00
N GLY A 103 6.94 0.40 12.85
CA GLY A 103 8.28 -0.12 13.15
C GLY A 103 8.80 -1.15 12.16
N GLY A 104 8.09 -1.40 11.07
CA GLY A 104 8.46 -2.33 10.01
C GLY A 104 9.17 -1.68 8.82
N MET A 105 9.03 -2.30 7.65
CA MET A 105 9.67 -1.88 6.41
C MET A 105 9.18 -0.50 5.95
N SER A 106 10.11 0.31 5.45
CA SER A 106 9.80 1.51 4.66
C SER A 106 9.07 1.14 3.35
N ALA A 107 8.51 2.13 2.66
CA ALA A 107 7.83 1.90 1.37
C ALA A 107 8.75 1.23 0.33
N SER A 108 10.02 1.63 0.27
CA SER A 108 11.01 1.05 -0.67
C SER A 108 11.38 -0.38 -0.31
N GLU A 109 11.54 -0.67 0.97
CA GLU A 109 11.86 -2.01 1.45
C GLU A 109 10.67 -2.97 1.22
N LEU A 110 9.44 -2.52 1.55
CA LEU A 110 8.22 -3.29 1.30
C LEU A 110 8.02 -3.60 -0.18
N GLU A 111 8.25 -2.61 -1.05
CA GLU A 111 8.20 -2.78 -2.50
C GLU A 111 9.25 -3.78 -2.98
N SER A 112 10.49 -3.70 -2.48
CA SER A 112 11.56 -4.63 -2.81
C SER A 112 11.23 -6.05 -2.36
N TRP A 113 10.70 -6.21 -1.14
CA TRP A 113 10.27 -7.51 -0.62
C TRP A 113 9.17 -8.14 -1.49
N ILE A 114 8.14 -7.36 -1.84
CA ILE A 114 6.98 -7.87 -2.61
C ILE A 114 7.32 -8.10 -4.08
N ILE A 115 8.11 -7.22 -4.72
CA ILE A 115 8.33 -7.29 -6.18
C ILE A 115 9.47 -8.23 -6.56
N VAL A 116 10.52 -8.31 -5.73
CA VAL A 116 11.78 -8.98 -6.09
C VAL A 116 12.11 -10.16 -5.19
N ALA A 117 11.78 -10.07 -3.89
CA ALA A 117 12.06 -11.12 -2.91
C ALA A 117 10.84 -12.04 -2.68
N ASP A 118 10.80 -12.70 -1.53
CA ASP A 118 9.83 -13.76 -1.24
C ASP A 118 8.41 -13.24 -0.94
N GLY A 119 8.25 -11.92 -0.70
CA GLY A 119 6.96 -11.33 -0.37
C GLY A 119 5.88 -11.58 -1.40
N ARG A 120 6.26 -11.66 -2.69
CA ARG A 120 5.31 -12.01 -3.76
C ARG A 120 4.74 -13.40 -3.59
N MET A 121 5.60 -14.37 -3.31
CA MET A 121 5.19 -15.76 -3.12
C MET A 121 4.29 -15.88 -1.88
N MET A 122 4.64 -15.20 -0.78
CA MET A 122 3.82 -15.19 0.43
C MET A 122 2.45 -14.56 0.19
N TRP A 123 2.41 -13.43 -0.54
CA TRP A 123 1.13 -12.79 -0.88
C TRP A 123 0.28 -13.64 -1.81
N ASP A 124 0.88 -14.32 -2.77
CA ASP A 124 0.17 -15.22 -3.67
C ASP A 124 -0.42 -16.41 -2.91
N SER A 125 0.34 -17.04 -2.01
CA SER A 125 -0.14 -18.14 -1.15
C SER A 125 -1.30 -17.70 -0.25
N LEU A 126 -1.17 -16.53 0.39
CA LEU A 126 -2.26 -15.94 1.18
C LEU A 126 -3.46 -15.64 0.29
N GLY A 127 -3.24 -15.05 -0.89
CA GLY A 127 -4.29 -14.72 -1.84
C GLY A 127 -5.05 -15.95 -2.33
N GLU A 128 -4.36 -17.04 -2.65
CA GLU A 128 -4.98 -18.29 -3.07
C GLU A 128 -5.94 -18.84 -2.02
N ALA A 129 -5.55 -18.82 -0.74
CA ALA A 129 -6.40 -19.26 0.35
C ALA A 129 -7.68 -18.43 0.52
N PHE A 130 -7.66 -17.17 0.10
CA PHE A 130 -8.79 -16.25 0.15
C PHE A 130 -9.43 -15.98 -1.23
N GLY A 131 -9.05 -16.71 -2.26
CA GLY A 131 -9.65 -16.61 -3.59
C GLY A 131 -9.35 -15.30 -4.32
N ILE A 132 -8.20 -14.67 -4.06
CA ILE A 132 -7.79 -13.42 -4.68
C ILE A 132 -6.37 -13.48 -5.26
N LYS A 133 -6.09 -12.62 -6.25
CA LYS A 133 -4.76 -12.27 -6.75
C LYS A 133 -4.43 -10.84 -6.35
N GLY A 134 -3.42 -10.65 -5.49
CA GLY A 134 -3.05 -9.35 -4.95
C GLY A 134 -1.99 -8.59 -5.77
N PHE A 135 -2.05 -7.25 -5.74
CA PHE A 135 -1.07 -6.34 -6.36
C PHE A 135 -0.92 -5.07 -5.53
N MET A 136 0.30 -4.53 -5.44
CA MET A 136 0.52 -3.18 -4.92
C MET A 136 -0.09 -2.15 -5.88
N ALA A 137 -0.84 -1.18 -5.34
CA ALA A 137 -1.58 -0.21 -6.15
C ALA A 137 -1.36 1.25 -5.73
N GLY A 138 -0.55 1.50 -4.74
CA GLY A 138 -0.24 2.83 -4.26
C GLY A 138 0.43 2.82 -2.90
N ASP A 139 0.74 4.02 -2.44
CA ASP A 139 1.22 4.31 -1.10
C ASP A 139 0.88 5.76 -0.79
N ASP A 140 0.29 6.03 0.37
CA ASP A 140 -0.10 7.39 0.79
C ASP A 140 1.02 8.09 1.60
N GLY A 141 2.19 7.44 1.73
CA GLY A 141 3.36 7.92 2.46
C GLY A 141 3.33 7.58 3.94
N ALA A 142 4.28 8.13 4.67
CA ALA A 142 4.37 7.92 6.11
C ALA A 142 3.15 8.49 6.83
N MET A 143 2.68 7.75 7.84
CA MET A 143 1.58 8.13 8.72
C MET A 143 2.13 8.39 10.13
N PRO A 144 2.42 9.66 10.47
CA PRO A 144 2.88 10.03 11.81
C PRO A 144 1.83 9.72 12.89
N MET A 145 2.27 9.68 14.13
CA MET A 145 1.37 9.75 15.27
C MET A 145 0.93 11.22 15.45
N TRP A 146 -0.39 11.44 15.45
CA TRP A 146 -1.03 12.73 15.71
C TRP A 146 -1.64 12.75 17.10
N SER A 147 -1.58 13.89 17.82
CA SER A 147 -2.15 14.00 19.15
C SER A 147 -2.71 15.39 19.45
N ARG A 148 -3.69 15.44 20.37
CA ARG A 148 -4.30 16.69 20.85
C ARG A 148 -3.34 17.52 21.69
N ALA A 149 -2.54 16.84 22.52
CA ALA A 149 -1.51 17.41 23.38
C ALA A 149 -0.15 16.79 23.04
N PRO A 150 0.97 17.45 23.40
CA PRO A 150 2.29 16.85 23.24
C PRO A 150 2.38 15.51 23.97
N LEU A 151 2.98 14.50 23.33
CA LEU A 151 3.31 13.22 23.95
C LEU A 151 4.71 13.34 24.57
N GLY A 152 4.81 13.48 25.87
CA GLY A 152 6.08 13.58 26.59
C GLY A 152 6.64 12.23 27.05
N ASN A 153 5.79 11.22 27.17
CA ASN A 153 6.12 9.86 27.60
C ASN A 153 5.01 8.87 27.21
N LEU A 154 5.22 7.58 27.51
CA LEU A 154 4.27 6.51 27.18
C LEU A 154 2.92 6.67 27.90
N ASP A 155 2.92 7.16 29.15
CA ASP A 155 1.67 7.36 29.91
C ASP A 155 0.75 8.37 29.21
N ASP A 156 1.30 9.41 28.56
CA ASP A 156 0.51 10.37 27.79
C ASP A 156 -0.24 9.71 26.62
N LEU A 157 0.37 8.69 26.00
CA LEU A 157 -0.25 7.94 24.90
C LEU A 157 -1.31 6.94 25.41
N VAL A 158 -1.02 6.22 26.50
CA VAL A 158 -1.87 5.11 26.94
C VAL A 158 -2.96 5.48 27.92
N SER A 159 -2.93 6.71 28.46
CA SER A 159 -3.89 7.20 29.47
C SER A 159 -5.29 7.48 28.90
N GLY A 160 -5.47 7.46 27.59
CA GLY A 160 -6.76 7.74 26.95
C GLY A 160 -6.95 7.00 25.63
N PRO A 161 -8.09 7.22 24.96
CA PRO A 161 -8.39 6.56 23.69
C PRO A 161 -7.36 6.91 22.62
N ALA A 162 -6.83 5.87 21.96
CA ALA A 162 -5.94 6.06 20.81
C ALA A 162 -6.39 5.22 19.62
N GLY A 163 -6.17 5.76 18.42
CA GLY A 163 -6.68 5.20 17.19
C GLY A 163 -5.59 4.69 16.23
N SER A 164 -5.89 3.59 15.54
CA SER A 164 -5.11 3.07 14.42
C SER A 164 -5.95 2.08 13.61
N THR A 165 -5.36 1.46 12.59
CA THR A 165 -5.98 0.39 11.79
C THR A 165 -5.12 -0.87 11.78
N GLY A 166 -5.73 -2.02 11.54
CA GLY A 166 -5.03 -3.27 11.29
C GLY A 166 -4.02 -3.65 12.37
N LEU A 167 -2.77 -3.92 11.97
CA LEU A 167 -1.70 -4.25 12.93
C LEU A 167 -1.30 -3.06 13.82
N GLY A 168 -1.48 -1.83 13.36
CA GLY A 168 -1.24 -0.65 14.19
C GLY A 168 -2.17 -0.58 15.40
N LEU A 169 -3.44 -0.98 15.24
CA LEU A 169 -4.38 -1.08 16.36
C LEU A 169 -4.00 -2.20 17.34
N GLN A 170 -3.52 -3.33 16.83
CA GLN A 170 -2.99 -4.40 17.68
C GLN A 170 -1.76 -3.92 18.45
N LEU A 171 -0.85 -3.21 17.77
CA LEU A 171 0.32 -2.61 18.39
C LEU A 171 -0.04 -1.65 19.52
N LEU A 172 -0.99 -0.74 19.33
CA LEU A 172 -1.41 0.19 20.38
C LEU A 172 -1.88 -0.56 21.65
N ARG A 173 -2.61 -1.68 21.48
CA ARG A 173 -3.02 -2.54 22.59
C ARG A 173 -1.84 -3.20 23.29
N GLU A 174 -0.86 -3.67 22.51
CA GLU A 174 0.39 -4.22 23.05
C GLU A 174 1.26 -3.18 23.78
N MET A 175 1.13 -1.91 23.43
CA MET A 175 1.77 -0.80 24.13
C MET A 175 1.05 -0.40 25.42
N GLY A 176 -0.17 -0.91 25.66
CA GLY A 176 -0.95 -0.66 26.88
C GLY A 176 -2.19 0.21 26.69
N VAL A 177 -2.51 0.63 25.46
CA VAL A 177 -3.76 1.37 25.18
C VAL A 177 -4.95 0.45 25.42
N GLN A 178 -5.79 0.80 26.40
CA GLN A 178 -7.00 0.03 26.77
C GLN A 178 -8.15 0.34 25.79
N ASP A 179 -8.33 1.62 25.46
CA ASP A 179 -9.41 2.12 24.60
C ASP A 179 -8.89 2.33 23.17
N GLY A 180 -8.47 1.25 22.51
CA GLY A 180 -8.00 1.25 21.13
C GLY A 180 -9.16 1.30 20.14
N VAL A 181 -9.18 2.31 19.25
CA VAL A 181 -10.23 2.56 18.26
C VAL A 181 -9.74 2.26 16.85
N ASP A 182 -10.54 1.52 16.08
CA ASP A 182 -10.27 1.29 14.63
C ASP A 182 -10.74 2.52 13.84
N VAL A 183 -9.79 3.30 13.32
CA VAL A 183 -10.05 4.60 12.69
C VAL A 183 -10.09 4.46 11.16
N ARG A 184 -11.28 4.26 10.60
CA ARG A 184 -11.48 4.12 9.15
C ARG A 184 -12.21 5.30 8.52
N SER A 185 -12.92 6.10 9.32
CA SER A 185 -13.59 7.31 8.84
C SER A 185 -13.29 8.51 9.72
N LEU A 186 -13.59 9.72 9.20
CA LEU A 186 -13.37 10.96 9.97
C LEU A 186 -14.18 11.03 11.27
N ALA A 187 -15.30 10.31 11.35
CA ALA A 187 -16.10 10.26 12.57
C ALA A 187 -15.41 9.50 13.71
N ASP A 188 -14.51 8.56 13.39
CA ASP A 188 -13.84 7.71 14.37
C ASP A 188 -12.78 8.47 15.18
N PHE A 189 -12.35 9.65 14.73
CA PHE A 189 -11.34 10.48 15.44
C PHE A 189 -11.92 11.30 16.60
N SER A 190 -13.23 11.38 16.71
CA SER A 190 -13.88 12.08 17.82
C SER A 190 -13.56 11.40 19.16
N GLY A 191 -13.09 12.19 20.14
CA GLY A 191 -12.78 11.70 21.48
C GLY A 191 -11.42 11.04 21.64
N LEU A 192 -10.62 10.84 20.58
CA LEU A 192 -9.27 10.33 20.69
C LEU A 192 -8.31 11.34 21.32
N ASN A 193 -7.32 10.86 22.06
CA ASN A 193 -6.17 11.64 22.50
C ASN A 193 -5.07 11.66 21.44
N ALA A 194 -4.83 10.51 20.81
CA ALA A 194 -3.84 10.35 19.76
C ALA A 194 -4.30 9.33 18.72
N PHE A 195 -3.72 9.38 17.55
CA PHE A 195 -3.94 8.35 16.53
C PHE A 195 -2.80 8.31 15.50
N GLU A 196 -2.67 7.19 14.81
CA GLU A 196 -1.97 7.07 13.54
C GLU A 196 -2.93 6.52 12.48
N GLY A 197 -2.70 6.86 11.21
CA GLY A 197 -3.58 6.41 10.12
C GLY A 197 -3.87 7.48 9.06
N LEU A 198 -3.35 8.70 9.24
CA LEU A 198 -3.40 9.77 8.23
C LEU A 198 -2.00 10.31 7.95
N SER A 199 -1.65 10.40 6.67
CA SER A 199 -0.46 11.13 6.21
C SER A 199 -0.66 12.65 6.40
N VAL A 200 0.40 13.43 6.24
CA VAL A 200 0.32 14.89 6.40
C VAL A 200 -0.68 15.52 5.41
N SER A 201 -0.71 15.06 4.17
CA SER A 201 -1.65 15.57 3.18
C SER A 201 -3.11 15.19 3.48
N GLN A 202 -3.34 13.97 3.96
CA GLN A 202 -4.67 13.53 4.40
C GLN A 202 -5.12 14.30 5.64
N MET A 203 -4.21 14.53 6.60
CA MET A 203 -4.48 15.31 7.79
C MET A 203 -4.87 16.75 7.45
N ALA A 204 -4.14 17.38 6.52
CA ALA A 204 -4.48 18.73 6.05
C ALA A 204 -5.84 18.79 5.35
N ALA A 205 -6.20 17.75 4.58
CA ALA A 205 -7.48 17.67 3.88
C ALA A 205 -8.67 17.32 4.80
N SER A 206 -8.42 16.65 5.92
CA SER A 206 -9.47 16.18 6.84
C SER A 206 -10.10 17.30 7.68
N GLY A 207 -9.42 18.44 7.86
CA GLY A 207 -9.81 19.50 8.78
C GLY A 207 -9.45 19.23 10.25
N LEU A 208 -8.78 18.10 10.56
CA LEU A 208 -8.46 17.69 11.94
C LEU A 208 -7.22 18.39 12.54
N LEU A 209 -6.45 19.14 11.75
CA LEU A 209 -5.21 19.80 12.22
C LEU A 209 -5.40 20.72 13.42
N SER A 210 -6.56 21.37 13.53
CA SER A 210 -6.87 22.24 14.70
C SER A 210 -7.10 21.46 15.99
N GLU A 211 -7.52 20.20 15.86
CA GLU A 211 -7.78 19.33 17.02
C GLU A 211 -6.54 18.52 17.40
N PHE A 212 -5.73 18.12 16.42
CA PHE A 212 -4.55 17.29 16.59
C PHE A 212 -3.32 17.97 15.98
N PRO A 213 -2.86 19.09 16.57
CA PRO A 213 -1.77 19.87 15.99
C PRO A 213 -0.38 19.24 16.21
N HIS A 214 -0.24 18.28 17.11
CA HIS A 214 1.04 17.68 17.46
C HIS A 214 1.32 16.46 16.57
N MET A 215 2.44 16.51 15.86
CA MET A 215 2.91 15.44 14.98
C MET A 215 4.19 14.85 15.54
N THR A 216 4.14 13.60 16.00
CA THR A 216 5.33 12.91 16.52
C THR A 216 6.10 12.23 15.38
N THR A 217 7.38 12.64 15.25
CA THR A 217 8.29 12.19 14.18
C THR A 217 9.75 12.38 14.61
N PRO A 218 10.74 11.68 14.06
CA PRO A 218 10.62 10.46 13.26
C PRO A 218 10.11 9.29 14.11
N ASN A 219 9.78 8.19 13.46
CA ASN A 219 9.43 6.89 14.06
C ASN A 219 8.05 6.82 14.76
N GLY A 220 7.28 7.91 14.84
CA GLY A 220 5.89 7.84 15.30
C GLY A 220 4.97 7.37 14.19
N GLY A 221 4.27 6.25 14.40
CA GLY A 221 3.35 5.69 13.43
C GLY A 221 3.99 4.74 12.41
N ARG A 222 3.40 4.66 11.23
CA ARG A 222 3.83 3.78 10.14
C ARG A 222 4.76 4.48 9.14
N PRO A 223 5.80 3.78 8.63
CA PRO A 223 6.72 4.35 7.65
C PRO A 223 6.09 4.50 6.26
N SER A 224 4.97 3.81 5.99
CA SER A 224 4.26 3.85 4.73
C SER A 224 2.79 3.48 4.91
N ALA A 225 1.96 3.70 3.89
CA ALA A 225 0.55 3.36 3.88
C ALA A 225 0.18 2.72 2.55
N SER A 226 0.53 1.45 2.40
CA SER A 226 0.36 0.71 1.17
C SER A 226 -1.11 0.50 0.82
N LEU A 227 -1.45 0.76 -0.44
CA LEU A 227 -2.72 0.40 -1.06
C LEU A 227 -2.52 -0.80 -1.98
N SER A 228 -3.55 -1.61 -2.10
CA SER A 228 -3.53 -2.82 -2.91
C SER A 228 -4.80 -2.99 -3.74
N VAL A 229 -4.65 -3.68 -4.86
CA VAL A 229 -5.74 -4.25 -5.65
C VAL A 229 -5.75 -5.76 -5.40
N GLY A 230 -6.93 -6.30 -5.08
CA GLY A 230 -7.18 -7.74 -5.14
C GLY A 230 -8.16 -8.03 -6.27
N VAL A 231 -7.83 -9.02 -7.09
CA VAL A 231 -8.67 -9.50 -8.20
C VAL A 231 -9.21 -10.87 -7.80
N ASN A 232 -10.50 -11.14 -8.02
CA ASN A 232 -11.04 -12.49 -7.86
C ASN A 232 -10.18 -13.52 -8.62
N LEU A 233 -9.71 -14.56 -7.94
CA LEU A 233 -8.71 -15.50 -8.48
C LEU A 233 -9.23 -16.27 -9.69
N SER A 234 -10.50 -16.68 -9.68
CA SER A 234 -11.13 -17.37 -10.82
C SER A 234 -11.27 -16.42 -12.01
N ARG A 235 -11.65 -15.16 -11.74
CA ARG A 235 -11.74 -14.13 -12.77
C ARG A 235 -10.38 -13.85 -13.38
N TRP A 236 -9.35 -13.68 -12.55
CA TRP A 236 -7.96 -13.50 -12.99
C TRP A 236 -7.47 -14.66 -13.88
N SER A 237 -7.68 -15.89 -13.41
CA SER A 237 -7.25 -17.10 -14.14
C SER A 237 -7.99 -17.30 -15.47
N GLY A 238 -9.20 -16.77 -15.59
CA GLY A 238 -10.01 -16.80 -16.82
C GLY A 238 -9.64 -15.72 -17.84
N LEU A 239 -8.80 -14.73 -17.47
CA LEU A 239 -8.35 -13.68 -18.38
C LEU A 239 -7.32 -14.24 -19.38
N SER A 240 -7.28 -13.65 -20.58
CA SER A 240 -6.18 -13.92 -21.51
C SER A 240 -4.84 -13.42 -20.92
N ALA A 241 -3.72 -14.05 -21.31
CA ALA A 241 -2.39 -13.61 -20.89
C ALA A 241 -2.14 -12.12 -21.23
N THR A 242 -2.67 -11.63 -22.35
CA THR A 242 -2.58 -10.20 -22.73
C THR A 242 -3.34 -9.32 -21.75
N ASP A 243 -4.55 -9.73 -21.34
CA ASP A 243 -5.36 -8.94 -20.40
C ASP A 243 -4.74 -8.92 -19.01
N GLN A 244 -4.20 -10.04 -18.55
CA GLN A 244 -3.44 -10.13 -17.30
C GLN A 244 -2.26 -9.16 -17.32
N ILE A 245 -1.47 -9.14 -18.39
CA ILE A 245 -0.31 -8.23 -18.56
C ILE A 245 -0.78 -6.76 -18.53
N ILE A 246 -1.86 -6.41 -19.26
CA ILE A 246 -2.37 -5.04 -19.29
C ILE A 246 -2.81 -4.61 -17.88
N LEU A 247 -3.58 -5.43 -17.17
CA LEU A 247 -4.02 -5.13 -15.81
C LEU A 247 -2.83 -4.98 -14.85
N GLU A 248 -1.93 -5.96 -14.83
CA GLU A 248 -0.75 -5.93 -13.96
C GLU A 248 0.10 -4.70 -14.21
N ARG A 249 0.44 -4.39 -15.48
CA ARG A 249 1.27 -3.23 -15.81
C ARG A 249 0.56 -1.91 -15.54
N SER A 250 -0.75 -1.85 -15.72
CA SER A 250 -1.54 -0.67 -15.34
C SER A 250 -1.52 -0.44 -13.84
N ILE A 251 -1.71 -1.48 -13.03
CA ILE A 251 -1.68 -1.40 -11.57
C ILE A 251 -0.28 -0.99 -11.08
N MET A 252 0.78 -1.59 -11.62
CA MET A 252 2.16 -1.21 -11.28
C MET A 252 2.49 0.24 -11.65
N ALA A 253 2.04 0.71 -12.82
CA ALA A 253 2.23 2.10 -13.24
C ALA A 253 1.45 3.07 -12.34
N GLU A 254 0.25 2.70 -11.90
CA GLU A 254 -0.52 3.48 -10.94
C GLU A 254 0.18 3.51 -9.57
N HIS A 255 0.69 2.38 -9.08
CA HIS A 255 1.46 2.30 -7.85
C HIS A 255 2.61 3.31 -7.83
N GLY A 256 3.46 3.33 -8.86
CA GLY A 256 4.58 4.27 -8.96
C GLY A 256 4.12 5.74 -9.02
N THR A 257 3.04 6.02 -9.76
CA THR A 257 2.47 7.37 -9.86
C THR A 257 1.94 7.85 -8.50
N ARG A 258 1.20 7.00 -7.78
CA ARG A 258 0.64 7.35 -6.47
C ARG A 258 1.72 7.59 -5.42
N ARG A 259 2.78 6.80 -5.39
CA ARG A 259 3.93 7.06 -4.50
C ARG A 259 4.55 8.44 -4.74
N ALA A 260 4.76 8.80 -6.01
CA ALA A 260 5.30 10.12 -6.36
C ALA A 260 4.35 11.26 -5.97
N LEU A 261 3.05 11.08 -6.22
CA LEU A 261 2.01 12.05 -5.81
C LEU A 261 1.92 12.18 -4.29
N ALA A 262 1.97 11.08 -3.54
CA ALA A 262 1.94 11.10 -2.09
C ALA A 262 3.12 11.91 -1.52
N MET A 263 4.33 11.67 -2.01
CA MET A 263 5.50 12.45 -1.61
C MET A 263 5.31 13.94 -1.91
N HIS A 264 4.91 14.28 -3.13
CA HIS A 264 4.67 15.67 -3.53
C HIS A 264 3.61 16.36 -2.65
N ASN A 265 2.45 15.69 -2.47
CA ASN A 265 1.34 16.24 -1.71
C ASN A 265 1.68 16.40 -0.22
N ASN A 266 2.40 15.44 0.38
CA ASN A 266 2.84 15.55 1.78
C ASN A 266 3.82 16.71 1.97
N VAL A 267 4.74 16.94 1.03
CA VAL A 267 5.67 18.10 1.07
C VAL A 267 4.89 19.42 0.98
N GLN A 268 3.93 19.54 0.05
CA GLN A 268 3.12 20.76 -0.09
C GLN A 268 2.24 20.98 1.15
N ALA A 269 1.61 19.95 1.66
CA ALA A 269 0.75 20.02 2.85
C ALA A 269 1.55 20.42 4.10
N LEU A 270 2.74 19.85 4.29
CA LEU A 270 3.62 20.19 5.41
C LEU A 270 4.05 21.65 5.36
N ALA A 271 4.41 22.16 4.18
CA ALA A 271 4.78 23.55 3.98
C ALA A 271 3.60 24.51 4.24
N ALA A 272 2.41 24.15 3.75
CA ALA A 272 1.20 24.96 3.95
C ALA A 272 0.73 24.99 5.42
N ALA A 273 0.96 23.91 6.18
CA ALA A 273 0.56 23.76 7.56
C ALA A 273 1.66 24.13 8.58
N ALA A 274 2.77 24.73 8.16
CA ALA A 274 3.95 25.01 9.00
C ALA A 274 3.64 25.88 10.26
N GLY A 275 2.56 26.67 10.24
CA GLY A 275 2.11 27.46 11.41
C GLY A 275 1.10 26.74 12.30
N THR A 276 0.61 25.60 11.89
CA THR A 276 -0.42 24.81 12.62
C THR A 276 0.17 23.53 13.19
N ILE A 277 1.04 22.84 12.46
CA ILE A 277 1.67 21.60 12.91
C ILE A 277 2.81 21.92 13.87
N THR A 278 2.77 21.31 15.06
CA THR A 278 3.89 21.26 16.00
C THR A 278 4.55 19.88 15.93
N ALA A 279 5.67 19.82 15.22
CA ALA A 279 6.47 18.59 15.14
C ALA A 279 7.22 18.37 16.45
N GLN A 280 7.18 17.16 16.97
CA GLN A 280 7.90 16.72 18.16
C GLN A 280 8.67 15.43 17.90
N VAL A 281 9.77 15.26 18.62
CA VAL A 281 10.55 14.02 18.56
C VAL A 281 9.84 12.95 19.39
N MET A 282 9.82 11.72 18.89
CA MET A 282 9.29 10.56 19.61
C MET A 282 10.02 10.38 20.94
N PRO A 283 9.32 10.38 22.10
CA PRO A 283 9.92 9.99 23.37
C PRO A 283 10.48 8.57 23.31
N GLN A 284 11.60 8.35 23.98
CA GLN A 284 12.33 7.08 23.90
C GLN A 284 11.50 5.91 24.45
N ASP A 285 10.75 6.11 25.52
CA ASP A 285 9.90 5.09 26.13
C ASP A 285 8.73 4.69 25.23
N ILE A 286 8.15 5.63 24.47
CA ILE A 286 7.14 5.31 23.44
C ILE A 286 7.77 4.49 22.33
N TRP A 287 8.98 4.87 21.85
CA TRP A 287 9.71 4.13 20.84
C TRP A 287 10.03 2.70 21.29
N ASP A 288 10.55 2.55 22.51
CA ASP A 288 10.87 1.24 23.09
C ASP A 288 9.63 0.35 23.21
N ALA A 289 8.50 0.94 23.67
CA ALA A 289 7.21 0.25 23.75
C ALA A 289 6.69 -0.14 22.35
N GLN A 290 6.85 0.72 21.35
CA GLN A 290 6.47 0.43 19.95
C GLN A 290 7.26 -0.75 19.39
N ILE A 291 8.58 -0.77 19.55
CA ILE A 291 9.43 -1.88 19.08
C ILE A 291 9.08 -3.19 19.83
N ALA A 292 8.95 -3.13 21.14
CA ALA A 292 8.57 -4.30 21.94
C ALA A 292 7.17 -4.82 21.56
N GLY A 293 6.22 -3.91 21.36
CA GLY A 293 4.86 -4.24 20.91
C GLY A 293 4.83 -4.83 19.49
N SER A 294 5.58 -4.25 18.55
CA SER A 294 5.70 -4.78 17.19
C SER A 294 6.25 -6.21 17.17
N ASN A 295 7.25 -6.50 18.01
CA ASN A 295 7.78 -7.85 18.15
C ASN A 295 6.73 -8.82 18.71
N ARG A 296 5.86 -8.39 19.65
CA ARG A 296 4.77 -9.24 20.16
C ARG A 296 3.68 -9.46 19.12
N VAL A 297 3.32 -8.43 18.34
CA VAL A 297 2.37 -8.56 17.21
C VAL A 297 2.88 -9.57 16.19
N LEU A 298 4.16 -9.50 15.82
CA LEU A 298 4.78 -10.49 14.91
C LEU A 298 4.84 -11.89 15.54
N ALA A 299 5.20 -11.99 16.82
CA ALA A 299 5.25 -13.28 17.52
C ALA A 299 3.87 -13.95 17.57
N ALA A 300 2.79 -13.18 17.73
CA ALA A 300 1.42 -13.75 17.72
C ALA A 300 1.01 -14.34 16.35
N MET A 301 1.68 -13.99 15.27
CA MET A 301 1.43 -14.59 13.95
C MET A 301 1.85 -16.06 13.90
N PHE A 302 2.83 -16.47 14.72
CA PHE A 302 3.27 -17.85 14.80
C PHE A 302 2.23 -18.79 15.43
N ASP A 303 1.21 -18.23 16.09
CA ASP A 303 0.05 -18.98 16.62
C ASP A 303 -1.20 -18.86 15.72
N ALA A 304 -1.11 -18.10 14.60
CA ALA A 304 -2.26 -17.77 13.75
C ALA A 304 -2.42 -18.71 12.51
N GLY A 305 -1.63 -19.79 12.45
CA GLY A 305 -1.66 -20.80 11.37
C GLY A 305 -0.58 -20.59 10.31
N ASP A 306 -0.34 -21.63 9.51
CA ASP A 306 0.81 -21.77 8.62
C ASP A 306 1.04 -20.57 7.68
N LEU A 307 -0.02 -20.04 7.09
CA LEU A 307 0.10 -18.87 6.19
C LEU A 307 0.64 -17.61 6.89
N ALA A 308 0.26 -17.43 8.17
CA ALA A 308 0.75 -16.29 8.94
C ALA A 308 2.19 -16.51 9.40
N VAL A 309 2.53 -17.74 9.76
CA VAL A 309 3.91 -18.17 10.11
C VAL A 309 4.84 -17.92 8.92
N ASP A 310 4.52 -18.47 7.75
CA ASP A 310 5.36 -18.38 6.55
C ASP A 310 5.58 -16.92 6.14
N ALA A 311 4.52 -16.11 6.17
CA ALA A 311 4.60 -14.69 5.83
C ALA A 311 5.43 -13.90 6.85
N ALA A 312 5.27 -14.17 8.15
CA ALA A 312 6.02 -13.51 9.22
C ALA A 312 7.51 -13.90 9.19
N ASP A 313 7.83 -15.16 8.95
CA ASP A 313 9.22 -15.62 8.80
C ASP A 313 9.90 -14.97 7.61
N ALA A 314 9.27 -14.96 6.44
CA ALA A 314 9.81 -14.31 5.24
C ALA A 314 9.98 -12.79 5.45
N TYR A 315 9.03 -12.14 6.14
CA TYR A 315 9.10 -10.73 6.49
C TYR A 315 10.27 -10.42 7.42
N LEU A 316 10.41 -11.20 8.51
CA LEU A 316 11.48 -11.03 9.49
C LEU A 316 12.87 -11.32 8.91
N TYR A 317 12.96 -12.30 8.01
CA TYR A 317 14.21 -12.57 7.31
C TYR A 317 14.63 -11.38 6.46
N PHE A 318 13.72 -10.88 5.62
CA PHE A 318 14.02 -9.78 4.71
C PHE A 318 14.35 -8.46 5.44
N ILE A 319 13.59 -8.10 6.50
CA ILE A 319 13.87 -6.85 7.23
C ILE A 319 15.24 -6.86 7.91
N ARG A 320 15.72 -8.03 8.37
CA ARG A 320 17.06 -8.18 8.92
C ARG A 320 18.14 -8.04 7.84
N ASP A 321 17.88 -8.62 6.67
CA ASP A 321 18.81 -8.62 5.54
C ASP A 321 18.96 -7.20 4.95
N VAL A 322 17.84 -6.47 4.79
CA VAL A 322 17.85 -5.13 4.20
C VAL A 322 18.37 -4.04 5.15
N ALA A 323 18.31 -4.26 6.47
CA ALA A 323 18.65 -3.24 7.47
C ALA A 323 20.05 -2.65 7.28
N GLY A 324 21.05 -3.50 7.01
CA GLY A 324 22.42 -3.05 6.78
C GLY A 324 22.56 -2.18 5.52
N TRP A 325 21.81 -2.48 4.46
CA TRP A 325 21.80 -1.64 3.27
C TRP A 325 21.07 -0.30 3.53
N SER A 326 19.92 -0.33 4.20
CA SER A 326 19.15 0.88 4.52
C SER A 326 19.96 1.85 5.39
N GLU A 327 20.79 1.34 6.30
CA GLU A 327 21.67 2.17 7.13
C GLU A 327 22.71 2.93 6.28
N ILE A 328 23.46 2.23 5.41
CA ILE A 328 24.56 2.84 4.64
C ILE A 328 24.09 3.53 3.37
N GLY A 329 22.96 3.15 2.81
CA GLY A 329 22.38 3.72 1.60
C GLY A 329 21.55 4.96 1.89
N GLU A 330 20.26 4.76 2.17
CA GLU A 330 19.30 5.86 2.25
C GLU A 330 19.47 6.68 3.54
N THR A 331 19.59 6.03 4.71
CA THR A 331 19.64 6.73 6.01
C THR A 331 20.85 7.63 6.12
N ALA A 332 22.04 7.12 5.84
CA ALA A 332 23.27 7.89 5.90
C ALA A 332 23.25 9.08 4.93
N TYR A 333 22.72 8.88 3.71
CA TYR A 333 22.58 9.94 2.73
C TYR A 333 21.60 11.04 3.18
N PHE A 334 20.43 10.67 3.71
CA PHE A 334 19.43 11.64 4.17
C PHE A 334 19.92 12.44 5.38
N LEU A 335 20.61 11.81 6.32
CA LEU A 335 21.19 12.49 7.47
C LEU A 335 22.28 13.49 7.05
N GLY A 336 23.21 13.10 6.18
CA GLY A 336 24.25 13.99 5.66
C GLY A 336 23.67 15.15 4.84
N ARG A 337 22.64 14.90 4.03
CA ARG A 337 21.96 15.97 3.29
C ARG A 337 21.23 16.94 4.22
N LYS A 338 20.57 16.44 5.28
CA LYS A 338 19.91 17.28 6.28
C LYS A 338 20.91 18.23 6.96
N GLU A 339 22.08 17.70 7.36
CA GLU A 339 23.15 18.48 7.96
C GLU A 339 23.66 19.56 7.00
N ALA A 340 23.92 19.22 5.73
CA ALA A 340 24.41 20.16 4.72
C ALA A 340 23.41 21.30 4.42
N LEU A 341 22.10 21.05 4.47
CA LEU A 341 21.07 22.04 4.24
C LEU A 341 20.74 22.91 5.45
N SER A 342 21.24 22.56 6.64
CA SER A 342 21.04 23.34 7.87
C SER A 342 22.20 24.31 8.18
N GLN A 343 23.25 24.34 7.35
CA GLN A 343 24.34 25.30 7.37
C GLN A 343 24.01 26.53 6.53
#